data_4c7cb263ba5c15db02ade0239040940f
#
_entry.id   4c7cb263ba5c15db02ade0239040940f
#
_cell.length_a   1.000
_cell.length_b   1.000
_cell.length_c   1.000
_cell.angle_alpha   90.00
_cell.angle_beta   90.00
_cell.angle_gamma   90.00
#
_symmetry.space_group_name_H-M   'P 1'
#
loop_
_entity.id
_entity.type
_entity.pdbx_description
1 polymer ?
#
loop_
_entity_poly.entity_id
_entity_poly.type
_entity_poly.pdbx_seq_one_letter_code
_entity_poly.pdbx_strand_id
1 'polypeptide(L)' 'MSSEEVFEKVKGIIVEQLGVAETSVTMEASFIDDLGADSLAIVELVMALEEEFDIEIPDTDAEKVVTVGDVVEYIRENV' A
#
# COMPACT_ATOMS: atom_id res chain seq x y z
N MET A 1 -3.02 4.71 -15.07
CA MET A 1 -2.89 3.26 -14.76
C MET A 1 -4.22 2.67 -14.37
N SER A 2 -4.44 1.41 -14.72
CA SER A 2 -5.65 0.72 -14.26
C SER A 2 -5.49 0.29 -12.81
N SER A 3 -6.61 -0.01 -12.14
CA SER A 3 -6.58 -0.49 -10.77
C SER A 3 -5.76 -1.78 -10.65
N GLU A 4 -5.86 -2.66 -11.64
CA GLU A 4 -5.10 -3.91 -11.63
C GLU A 4 -3.60 -3.69 -11.70
N GLU A 5 -3.16 -2.75 -12.53
CA GLU A 5 -1.74 -2.43 -12.63
C GLU A 5 -1.21 -1.83 -11.34
N VAL A 6 -1.97 -0.93 -10.75
CA VAL A 6 -1.60 -0.33 -9.47
C VAL A 6 -1.56 -1.40 -8.39
N PHE A 7 -2.58 -2.26 -8.34
CA PHE A 7 -2.64 -3.32 -7.34
C PHE A 7 -1.45 -4.26 -7.44
N GLU A 8 -1.06 -4.67 -8.65
CA GLU A 8 0.08 -5.58 -8.82
C GLU A 8 1.38 -4.95 -8.33
N LYS A 9 1.59 -3.68 -8.62
CA LYS A 9 2.79 -2.97 -8.14
C LYS A 9 2.76 -2.80 -6.62
N VAL A 10 1.62 -2.42 -6.07
CA VAL A 10 1.45 -2.26 -4.63
C VAL A 10 1.68 -3.60 -3.92
N LYS A 11 1.13 -4.68 -4.46
CA LYS A 11 1.31 -6.01 -3.88
C LYS A 11 2.78 -6.40 -3.81
N GLY A 12 3.53 -6.18 -4.88
CA GLY A 12 4.95 -6.49 -4.89
C GLY A 12 5.72 -5.72 -3.83
N ILE A 13 5.39 -4.45 -3.65
CA ILE A 13 6.04 -3.62 -2.64
C ILE A 13 5.68 -4.09 -1.23
N ILE A 14 4.42 -4.43 -1.00
CA ILE A 14 3.96 -4.92 0.30
C ILE A 14 4.67 -6.23 0.67
N VAL A 15 4.75 -7.15 -0.27
CA VAL A 15 5.43 -8.43 -0.06
C VAL A 15 6.88 -8.18 0.35
N GLU A 16 7.54 -7.26 -0.34
CA GLU A 16 8.94 -6.94 -0.08
C GLU A 16 9.13 -6.24 1.26
N GLN A 17 8.28 -5.28 1.58
CA GLN A 17 8.42 -4.49 2.79
C GLN A 17 7.96 -5.22 4.05
N LEU A 18 6.89 -5.98 3.97
CA LEU A 18 6.31 -6.65 5.13
C LEU A 18 6.69 -8.12 5.24
N GLY A 19 7.24 -8.70 4.19
CA GLY A 19 7.62 -10.11 4.20
C GLY A 19 6.44 -11.06 4.25
N VAL A 20 5.29 -10.65 3.71
CA VAL A 20 4.09 -11.50 3.69
C VAL A 20 3.97 -12.23 2.35
N ALA A 21 3.16 -13.29 2.31
CA ALA A 21 2.92 -14.02 1.08
C ALA A 21 2.03 -13.21 0.13
N GLU A 22 2.26 -13.36 -1.18
CA GLU A 22 1.44 -12.67 -2.17
C GLU A 22 -0.05 -12.98 -2.02
N THR A 23 -0.38 -14.21 -1.66
CA THR A 23 -1.76 -14.64 -1.49
C THR A 23 -2.46 -13.97 -0.31
N SER A 24 -1.69 -13.40 0.61
CA SER A 24 -2.24 -12.66 1.74
C SER A 24 -2.61 -11.23 1.38
N VAL A 25 -2.09 -10.73 0.25
CA VAL A 25 -2.32 -9.34 -0.17
C VAL A 25 -3.53 -9.29 -1.08
N THR A 26 -4.66 -8.90 -0.50
CA THR A 26 -5.91 -8.73 -1.24
C THR A 26 -6.40 -7.29 -1.03
N MET A 27 -7.36 -6.86 -1.83
CA MET A 27 -7.90 -5.50 -1.71
C MET A 27 -8.52 -5.24 -0.34
N GLU A 28 -9.11 -6.27 0.27
CA GLU A 28 -9.74 -6.14 1.58
C GLU A 28 -8.79 -6.29 2.75
N ALA A 29 -7.55 -6.72 2.51
CA ALA A 29 -6.59 -6.95 3.57
C ALA A 29 -6.25 -5.67 4.32
N SER A 30 -6.36 -5.70 5.64
CA SER A 30 -5.97 -4.59 6.50
C SER A 30 -4.47 -4.69 6.76
N PHE A 31 -3.77 -3.58 6.65
CA PHE A 31 -2.32 -3.57 6.89
C PHE A 31 -1.97 -4.01 8.30
N ILE A 32 -2.74 -3.56 9.28
CA ILE A 32 -2.47 -3.88 10.68
C ILE A 32 -3.05 -5.23 11.08
N ASP A 33 -4.33 -5.45 10.80
CA ASP A 33 -5.03 -6.65 11.25
C ASP A 33 -4.68 -7.91 10.46
N ASP A 34 -4.55 -7.79 9.16
CA ASP A 34 -4.32 -8.95 8.29
C ASP A 34 -2.85 -9.15 7.92
N LEU A 35 -2.11 -8.07 7.74
CA LEU A 35 -0.73 -8.15 7.32
C LEU A 35 0.27 -7.93 8.44
N GLY A 36 -0.20 -7.59 9.62
CA GLY A 36 0.63 -7.45 10.81
C GLY A 36 1.59 -6.28 10.80
N ALA A 37 1.28 -5.24 10.03
CA ALA A 37 2.13 -4.05 9.97
C ALA A 37 1.96 -3.19 11.21
N ASP A 38 3.05 -2.66 11.74
CA ASP A 38 2.99 -1.66 12.79
C ASP A 38 3.15 -0.26 12.17
N SER A 39 3.15 0.77 13.01
CA SER A 39 3.24 2.16 12.54
C SER A 39 4.50 2.42 11.73
N LEU A 40 5.62 1.87 12.18
CA LEU A 40 6.89 2.07 11.47
C LEU A 40 6.88 1.38 10.11
N ALA A 41 6.35 0.16 10.05
CA ALA A 41 6.26 -0.57 8.80
C ALA A 41 5.38 0.17 7.79
N ILE A 42 4.29 0.78 8.27
CA ILE A 42 3.40 1.56 7.41
C ILE A 42 4.12 2.80 6.86
N VAL A 43 4.89 3.50 7.70
CA VAL A 43 5.66 4.66 7.26
C VAL A 43 6.65 4.26 6.15
N GLU A 44 7.37 3.16 6.36
CA GLU A 44 8.33 2.68 5.38
C GLU A 44 7.65 2.25 4.08
N LEU A 45 6.49 1.62 4.20
CA LEU A 45 5.70 1.20 3.05
C LEU A 45 5.24 2.42 2.24
N VAL A 46 4.74 3.44 2.91
CA VAL A 46 4.29 4.67 2.25
C VAL A 46 5.45 5.31 1.49
N MET A 47 6.62 5.37 2.09
CA MET A 47 7.80 5.93 1.44
C MET A 47 8.18 5.15 0.18
N ALA A 48 8.11 3.82 0.25
CA ALA A 48 8.42 2.98 -0.90
C ALA A 48 7.40 3.19 -2.03
N LEU A 49 6.13 3.36 -1.68
CA LEU A 49 5.07 3.63 -2.65
C LEU A 49 5.26 4.99 -3.32
N GLU A 50 5.65 6.00 -2.55
CA GLU A 50 5.91 7.33 -3.08
C GLU A 50 7.03 7.29 -4.13
N GLU A 51 8.08 6.52 -3.86
CA GLU A 51 9.19 6.39 -4.78
C GLU A 51 8.81 5.61 -6.04
N GLU A 52 8.05 4.53 -5.88
CA GLU A 52 7.66 3.69 -7.00
C GLU A 52 6.75 4.42 -7.98
N PHE A 53 5.81 5.19 -7.48
CA PHE A 53 4.81 5.87 -8.31
C PHE A 53 5.12 7.35 -8.54
N ASP A 54 6.19 7.85 -7.96
CA ASP A 54 6.60 9.25 -8.08
C ASP A 54 5.47 10.21 -7.69
N ILE A 55 4.87 9.95 -6.55
CA ILE A 55 3.79 10.77 -5.99
C ILE A 55 4.11 11.11 -4.54
N GLU A 56 3.36 12.04 -3.99
CA GLU A 56 3.49 12.44 -2.59
C GLU A 56 2.23 12.02 -1.85
N ILE A 57 2.41 11.34 -0.72
CA ILE A 57 1.29 10.91 0.13
C ILE A 57 1.44 11.65 1.46
N PRO A 58 0.64 12.70 1.69
CA PRO A 58 0.70 13.44 2.96
C PRO A 58 0.33 12.55 4.14
N ASP A 59 0.87 12.85 5.30
CA ASP A 59 0.59 12.07 6.51
C ASP A 59 -0.91 11.96 6.80
N THR A 60 -1.66 13.04 6.55
CA THR A 60 -3.11 13.03 6.76
C THR A 60 -3.82 12.00 5.88
N ASP A 61 -3.33 11.81 4.66
CA ASP A 61 -3.92 10.82 3.75
C ASP A 61 -3.44 9.42 4.11
N ALA A 62 -2.18 9.30 4.52
CA ALA A 62 -1.63 8.00 4.95
C ALA A 62 -2.39 7.45 6.15
N GLU A 63 -2.83 8.31 7.06
CA GLU A 63 -3.59 7.93 8.23
C GLU A 63 -4.97 7.35 7.89
N LYS A 64 -5.53 7.72 6.73
CA LYS A 64 -6.83 7.24 6.28
C LYS A 64 -6.76 5.90 5.58
N VAL A 65 -5.57 5.47 5.23
CA VAL A 65 -5.37 4.19 4.55
C VAL A 65 -5.40 3.07 5.57
N VAL A 66 -6.36 2.17 5.45
CA VAL A 66 -6.53 1.03 6.34
C VAL A 66 -6.27 -0.26 5.59
N THR A 67 -6.78 -0.38 4.37
CA THR A 67 -6.67 -1.59 3.56
C THR A 67 -5.81 -1.37 2.33
N VAL A 68 -5.42 -2.48 1.72
CA VAL A 68 -4.69 -2.44 0.44
C VAL A 68 -5.51 -1.70 -0.62
N GLY A 69 -6.82 -1.93 -0.64
CA GLY A 69 -7.72 -1.24 -1.56
C GLY A 69 -7.70 0.26 -1.40
N ASP A 70 -7.59 0.75 -0.17
CA ASP A 70 -7.52 2.19 0.09
C ASP A 70 -6.28 2.78 -0.57
N VAL A 71 -5.14 2.11 -0.45
CA VAL A 71 -3.89 2.55 -1.08
C VAL A 71 -4.00 2.51 -2.60
N VAL A 72 -4.53 1.42 -3.15
CA VAL A 72 -4.67 1.26 -4.59
C VAL A 72 -5.52 2.39 -5.17
N GLU A 73 -6.65 2.68 -4.54
CA GLU A 73 -7.52 3.75 -5.00
C GLU A 73 -6.86 5.11 -4.90
N TYR A 74 -6.18 5.38 -3.80
CA TYR A 74 -5.47 6.64 -3.62
C TYR A 74 -4.43 6.84 -4.73
N ILE A 75 -3.62 5.84 -4.99
CA ILE A 75 -2.57 5.93 -6.01
C ILE A 75 -3.19 6.10 -7.39
N ARG A 76 -4.21 5.30 -7.69
CA ARG A 76 -4.88 5.36 -8.99
C ARG A 76 -5.41 6.77 -9.29
N GLU A 77 -5.90 7.45 -8.29
CA GLU A 77 -6.43 8.80 -8.45
C GLU A 77 -5.35 9.87 -8.58
N ASN A 78 -4.13 9.55 -8.20
CA ASN A 78 -3.03 10.52 -8.16
C ASN A 78 -1.91 10.26 -9.19
N VAL A 79 -2.06 9.27 -10.03
CA VAL A 79 -1.07 9.00 -11.10
C VAL A 79 -1.63 9.22 -12.48
#